data_5a70fafdbb76c66ee1a3b5b492bcb7e8
#
_entry.id   5a70fafdbb76c66ee1a3b5b492bcb7e8
#
_cell.length_a   1.000
_cell.length_b   1.000
_cell.length_c   1.000
_cell.angle_alpha   90.00
_cell.angle_beta   90.00
_cell.angle_gamma   90.00
#
_symmetry.space_group_name_H-M   'P 1'
#
loop_
_entity.id
_entity.type
_entity.pdbx_description
1 polymer ?
#
loop_
_entity_poly.entity_id
_entity_poly.type
_entity_poly.pdbx_seq_one_letter_code
_entity_poly.pdbx_strand_id
1 'polypeptide(L)'
;MTTEWSLDELYKGFDDPAYGKDVAELTAQIDALTTLIADAGAMQEKERTEKVLAAQSGIAQLFYQLSLYVELRQAVNTEDGTVMAENAKLMKLQAKIAPLEAAAGKLLAGIRDVDALAKESGLVREHTFYLKEKQKEAKHLLSDEVEEMAASMNMSGGAAWSKLQSYLTSTVKVDYQGKQITLSEVRNLAYSPEASVRKSAYEAEIAAYEKVEDAIAFSLNYIKNQVTMLSEKRGYASPLAMTLEQSHMKRETLDAMMAAIDEYLPVFRKYLRKKGGMLGHANGLPWYDLFAPLGKADKTYSIEEAKQYLIDTFTKLTPEMADLMREAFENEWIDFYPRKGKEGGAFCAGAMWLKQSRILTNYDGYFGSVDTLAHELGHAFHNRQIENHAPLNQDYPMPVAETASTFNEVHLGKAARMEASGEELLNLLENDIKEQTQCIVDIYSRYLFETAVFEQSQNKFLMADDLKQIMLDAQKKTYGNGLDPECMHPYMWVCKGHYYSEGLSFYNFPYAFGNLFALGLYSQFEKEGEAFIEKYKAMLSATPCCTIEEAGAMMGIDLTKKDFWRTGLSEIAEEIEQFCTM
;
A
#
# COMPACT_ATOMS: atom_id res chain seq x y z
N MET A 1 -29.22 -11.47 -3.42
CA MET A 1 -28.05 -10.62 -3.71
C MET A 1 -27.15 -11.38 -4.68
N THR A 2 -26.63 -10.74 -5.71
CA THR A 2 -25.58 -11.32 -6.56
C THR A 2 -24.31 -11.45 -5.76
N THR A 3 -23.49 -12.43 -6.10
CA THR A 3 -22.22 -12.72 -5.39
C THR A 3 -20.99 -12.31 -6.21
N GLU A 4 -21.24 -11.77 -7.38
CA GLU A 4 -20.23 -11.24 -8.31
C GLU A 4 -20.58 -9.79 -8.64
N TRP A 5 -19.56 -8.98 -8.87
CA TRP A 5 -19.77 -7.59 -9.30
C TRP A 5 -20.31 -7.47 -10.72
N SER A 6 -20.98 -6.36 -11.03
CA SER A 6 -21.32 -5.98 -12.39
C SER A 6 -20.32 -4.96 -12.93
N LEU A 7 -19.87 -5.17 -14.17
CA LEU A 7 -19.03 -4.24 -14.93
C LEU A 7 -19.78 -3.59 -16.11
N ASP A 8 -21.08 -3.85 -16.24
CA ASP A 8 -21.89 -3.41 -17.39
C ASP A 8 -22.00 -1.87 -17.51
N GLU A 9 -21.81 -1.15 -16.38
CA GLU A 9 -21.78 0.32 -16.36
C GLU A 9 -20.45 0.88 -16.90
N LEU A 10 -19.38 0.07 -16.88
CA LEU A 10 -18.13 0.41 -17.54
C LEU A 10 -18.26 0.05 -19.04
N TYR A 11 -18.34 -1.23 -19.34
CA TYR A 11 -18.58 -1.76 -20.68
C TYR A 11 -19.21 -3.15 -20.59
N LYS A 12 -20.05 -3.50 -21.58
CA LYS A 12 -20.72 -4.80 -21.64
C LYS A 12 -19.88 -5.94 -22.19
N GLY A 13 -18.68 -5.63 -22.68
CA GLY A 13 -17.72 -6.57 -23.25
C GLY A 13 -16.67 -5.84 -24.08
N PHE A 14 -15.64 -6.52 -24.53
CA PHE A 14 -14.64 -5.94 -25.43
C PHE A 14 -15.17 -5.73 -26.87
N ASP A 15 -16.30 -6.31 -27.19
CA ASP A 15 -17.07 -6.11 -28.42
C ASP A 15 -18.12 -5.00 -28.28
N ASP A 16 -18.25 -4.39 -27.10
CA ASP A 16 -19.11 -3.22 -26.92
C ASP A 16 -18.60 -2.07 -27.81
N PRO A 17 -19.48 -1.48 -28.66
CA PRO A 17 -19.11 -0.33 -29.48
C PRO A 17 -18.56 0.85 -28.67
N ALA A 18 -18.98 1.02 -27.40
CA ALA A 18 -18.46 2.06 -26.52
C ALA A 18 -16.98 1.82 -26.21
N TYR A 19 -16.56 0.58 -25.88
CA TYR A 19 -15.17 0.25 -25.65
C TYR A 19 -14.28 0.56 -26.88
N GLY A 20 -14.72 0.11 -28.06
CA GLY A 20 -13.98 0.39 -29.29
C GLY A 20 -13.88 1.87 -29.65
N LYS A 21 -14.95 2.64 -29.37
CA LYS A 21 -14.95 4.11 -29.53
C LYS A 21 -13.96 4.79 -28.60
N ASP A 22 -13.90 4.37 -27.34
CA ASP A 22 -13.03 4.98 -26.35
C ASP A 22 -11.54 4.67 -26.59
N VAL A 23 -11.22 3.47 -27.09
CA VAL A 23 -9.86 3.14 -27.58
C VAL A 23 -9.46 4.02 -28.77
N ALA A 24 -10.38 4.27 -29.72
CA ALA A 24 -10.12 5.16 -30.85
C ALA A 24 -9.96 6.61 -30.42
N GLU A 25 -10.78 7.08 -29.47
CA GLU A 25 -10.72 8.42 -28.90
C GLU A 25 -9.37 8.63 -28.16
N LEU A 26 -8.97 7.66 -27.33
CA LEU A 26 -7.66 7.70 -26.65
C LEU A 26 -6.51 7.85 -27.68
N THR A 27 -6.57 7.09 -28.75
CA THR A 27 -5.55 7.19 -29.81
C THR A 27 -5.54 8.59 -30.44
N ALA A 28 -6.71 9.17 -30.71
CA ALA A 28 -6.83 10.51 -31.26
C ALA A 28 -6.31 11.59 -30.29
N GLN A 29 -6.55 11.43 -28.98
CA GLN A 29 -6.03 12.35 -27.96
C GLN A 29 -4.51 12.26 -27.82
N ILE A 30 -3.91 11.07 -27.95
CA ILE A 30 -2.46 10.89 -28.00
C ILE A 30 -1.84 11.64 -29.19
N ASP A 31 -2.44 11.52 -30.37
CA ASP A 31 -1.97 12.22 -31.59
C ASP A 31 -2.14 13.75 -31.44
N ALA A 32 -3.25 14.19 -30.84
CA ALA A 32 -3.49 15.61 -30.56
C ALA A 32 -2.48 16.19 -29.56
N LEU A 33 -2.15 15.46 -28.47
CA LEU A 33 -1.13 15.87 -27.51
C LEU A 33 0.26 15.93 -28.16
N THR A 34 0.58 14.99 -29.04
CA THR A 34 1.84 15.01 -29.81
C THR A 34 1.96 16.31 -30.61
N THR A 35 0.91 16.71 -31.32
CA THR A 35 0.86 17.96 -32.09
C THR A 35 0.94 19.19 -31.17
N LEU A 36 0.20 19.18 -30.06
CA LEU A 36 0.20 20.26 -29.09
C LEU A 36 1.59 20.53 -28.50
N ILE A 37 2.33 19.46 -28.15
CA ILE A 37 3.70 19.57 -27.61
C ILE A 37 4.63 20.16 -28.67
N ALA A 38 4.53 19.73 -29.93
CA ALA A 38 5.35 20.26 -31.02
C ALA A 38 5.12 21.79 -31.24
N ASP A 39 3.87 22.26 -31.10
CA ASP A 39 3.47 23.63 -31.29
C ASP A 39 3.59 24.51 -30.03
N ALA A 40 3.89 23.91 -28.88
CA ALA A 40 3.85 24.56 -27.55
C ALA A 40 4.75 25.81 -27.45
N GLY A 41 5.89 25.83 -28.19
CA GLY A 41 6.84 26.95 -28.21
C GLY A 41 6.28 28.24 -28.79
N ALA A 42 5.25 28.18 -29.64
CA ALA A 42 4.62 29.34 -30.28
C ALA A 42 3.46 29.93 -29.44
N MET A 43 3.04 29.25 -28.36
CA MET A 43 1.88 29.63 -27.55
C MET A 43 2.23 30.56 -26.41
N GLN A 44 1.27 31.39 -25.98
CA GLN A 44 1.35 32.13 -24.73
C GLN A 44 1.34 31.17 -23.55
N GLU A 45 2.05 31.49 -22.46
CA GLU A 45 2.23 30.62 -21.30
C GLU A 45 0.90 30.10 -20.73
N LYS A 46 -0.09 31.00 -20.54
CA LYS A 46 -1.43 30.62 -20.04
C LYS A 46 -2.13 29.64 -20.97
N GLU A 47 -2.22 29.98 -22.26
CA GLU A 47 -2.90 29.15 -23.27
C GLU A 47 -2.23 27.75 -23.37
N ARG A 48 -0.90 27.73 -23.41
CA ARG A 48 -0.13 26.49 -23.42
C ARG A 48 -0.43 25.63 -22.21
N THR A 49 -0.38 26.21 -21.00
CA THR A 49 -0.61 25.50 -19.74
C THR A 49 -2.03 24.93 -19.70
N GLU A 50 -3.04 25.72 -20.01
CA GLU A 50 -4.44 25.26 -20.02
C GLU A 50 -4.67 24.12 -21.02
N LYS A 51 -4.13 24.22 -22.24
CA LYS A 51 -4.26 23.17 -23.25
C LYS A 51 -3.53 21.87 -22.87
N VAL A 52 -2.32 21.98 -22.31
CA VAL A 52 -1.55 20.80 -21.88
C VAL A 52 -2.24 20.12 -20.71
N LEU A 53 -2.71 20.85 -19.69
CA LEU A 53 -3.46 20.28 -18.57
C LEU A 53 -4.74 19.58 -19.03
N ALA A 54 -5.51 20.21 -19.91
CA ALA A 54 -6.75 19.63 -20.42
C ALA A 54 -6.50 18.35 -21.23
N ALA A 55 -5.46 18.35 -22.08
CA ALA A 55 -5.09 17.17 -22.87
C ALA A 55 -4.59 16.01 -22.00
N GLN A 56 -3.73 16.29 -21.01
CA GLN A 56 -3.27 15.27 -20.07
C GLN A 56 -4.41 14.71 -19.22
N SER A 57 -5.31 15.58 -18.71
CA SER A 57 -6.47 15.14 -17.95
C SER A 57 -7.40 14.22 -18.75
N GLY A 58 -7.63 14.55 -20.03
CA GLY A 58 -8.44 13.71 -20.92
C GLY A 58 -7.79 12.34 -21.17
N ILE A 59 -6.50 12.30 -21.46
CA ILE A 59 -5.76 11.05 -21.66
C ILE A 59 -5.74 10.22 -20.37
N ALA A 60 -5.43 10.83 -19.23
CA ALA A 60 -5.38 10.14 -17.94
C ALA A 60 -6.73 9.50 -17.59
N GLN A 61 -7.84 10.25 -17.73
CA GLN A 61 -9.20 9.76 -17.49
C GLN A 61 -9.54 8.56 -18.38
N LEU A 62 -9.31 8.68 -19.68
CA LEU A 62 -9.75 7.67 -20.64
C LEU A 62 -8.85 6.42 -20.59
N PHE A 63 -7.54 6.61 -20.39
CA PHE A 63 -6.62 5.49 -20.21
C PHE A 63 -6.92 4.72 -18.92
N TYR A 64 -7.18 5.43 -17.81
CA TYR A 64 -7.56 4.79 -16.55
C TYR A 64 -8.86 4.02 -16.66
N GLN A 65 -9.88 4.59 -17.33
CA GLN A 65 -11.16 3.93 -17.54
C GLN A 65 -11.03 2.61 -18.31
N LEU A 66 -10.26 2.62 -19.40
CA LEU A 66 -10.00 1.41 -20.20
C LEU A 66 -9.16 0.37 -19.44
N SER A 67 -8.12 0.82 -18.75
CA SER A 67 -7.24 -0.04 -17.96
C SER A 67 -8.00 -0.68 -16.80
N LEU A 68 -8.80 0.09 -16.06
CA LEU A 68 -9.62 -0.42 -14.97
C LEU A 68 -10.55 -1.55 -15.43
N TYR A 69 -11.22 -1.38 -16.56
CA TYR A 69 -12.09 -2.43 -17.08
C TYR A 69 -11.33 -3.71 -17.38
N VAL A 70 -10.17 -3.61 -18.02
CA VAL A 70 -9.31 -4.77 -18.32
C VAL A 70 -8.81 -5.44 -17.04
N GLU A 71 -8.34 -4.66 -16.08
CA GLU A 71 -7.83 -5.13 -14.77
C GLU A 71 -8.93 -5.86 -13.98
N LEU A 72 -10.12 -5.29 -13.88
CA LEU A 72 -11.25 -5.90 -13.17
C LEU A 72 -11.70 -7.22 -13.85
N ARG A 73 -11.67 -7.29 -15.18
CA ARG A 73 -11.91 -8.53 -15.93
C ARG A 73 -10.82 -9.57 -15.69
N GLN A 74 -9.56 -9.15 -15.63
CA GLN A 74 -8.42 -10.00 -15.34
C GLN A 74 -8.47 -10.55 -13.91
N ALA A 75 -8.78 -9.72 -12.94
CA ALA A 75 -8.79 -10.09 -11.53
C ALA A 75 -9.76 -11.24 -11.21
N VAL A 76 -10.87 -11.33 -11.94
CA VAL A 76 -11.83 -12.43 -11.75
C VAL A 76 -11.57 -13.66 -12.62
N ASN A 77 -10.72 -13.53 -13.65
CA ASN A 77 -10.30 -14.64 -14.50
C ASN A 77 -8.93 -14.39 -15.15
N THR A 78 -7.88 -14.72 -14.43
CA THR A 78 -6.48 -14.57 -14.87
C THR A 78 -6.10 -15.48 -16.04
N GLU A 79 -6.94 -16.48 -16.39
CA GLU A 79 -6.70 -17.42 -17.50
C GLU A 79 -7.36 -16.93 -18.82
N ASP A 80 -8.06 -15.78 -18.85
CA ASP A 80 -8.76 -15.29 -20.04
C ASP A 80 -7.80 -14.68 -21.07
N GLY A 81 -7.57 -15.42 -22.15
CA GLY A 81 -6.69 -14.99 -23.25
C GLY A 81 -7.16 -13.72 -23.98
N THR A 82 -8.47 -13.40 -23.95
CA THR A 82 -9.02 -12.18 -24.56
C THR A 82 -8.61 -10.97 -23.72
N VAL A 83 -8.73 -11.07 -22.40
CA VAL A 83 -8.28 -10.02 -21.47
C VAL A 83 -6.79 -9.76 -21.62
N MET A 84 -5.98 -10.82 -21.70
CA MET A 84 -4.53 -10.68 -21.91
C MET A 84 -4.21 -9.96 -23.23
N ALA A 85 -4.97 -10.21 -24.29
CA ALA A 85 -4.78 -9.55 -25.58
C ALA A 85 -5.14 -8.06 -25.52
N GLU A 86 -6.23 -7.71 -24.82
CA GLU A 86 -6.62 -6.29 -24.62
C GLU A 86 -5.62 -5.56 -23.74
N ASN A 87 -5.15 -6.19 -22.65
CA ASN A 87 -4.08 -5.62 -21.83
C ASN A 87 -2.82 -5.32 -22.66
N ALA A 88 -2.40 -6.24 -23.53
CA ALA A 88 -1.25 -6.01 -24.42
C ALA A 88 -1.47 -4.84 -25.40
N LYS A 89 -2.72 -4.55 -25.81
CA LYS A 89 -3.03 -3.35 -26.62
C LYS A 89 -2.91 -2.08 -25.79
N LEU A 90 -3.43 -2.05 -24.58
CA LEU A 90 -3.33 -0.90 -23.68
C LEU A 90 -1.87 -0.60 -23.31
N MET A 91 -1.06 -1.62 -23.04
CA MET A 91 0.37 -1.44 -22.80
C MET A 91 1.11 -0.79 -23.99
N LYS A 92 0.70 -1.07 -25.23
CA LYS A 92 1.26 -0.36 -26.41
C LYS A 92 0.84 1.11 -26.47
N LEU A 93 -0.36 1.44 -26.02
CA LEU A 93 -0.80 2.84 -25.91
C LEU A 93 -0.05 3.54 -24.78
N GLN A 94 0.11 2.91 -23.62
CA GLN A 94 0.91 3.42 -22.50
C GLN A 94 2.35 3.74 -22.92
N ALA A 95 2.97 2.88 -23.71
CA ALA A 95 4.31 3.10 -24.25
C ALA A 95 4.39 4.35 -25.17
N LYS A 96 3.28 4.79 -25.79
CA LYS A 96 3.21 6.04 -26.54
C LYS A 96 2.90 7.24 -25.64
N ILE A 97 2.11 7.04 -24.57
CA ILE A 97 1.73 8.10 -23.63
C ILE A 97 2.94 8.53 -22.80
N ALA A 98 3.73 7.62 -22.27
CA ALA A 98 4.81 7.92 -21.32
C ALA A 98 5.81 9.01 -21.81
N PRO A 99 6.34 8.99 -23.03
CA PRO A 99 7.22 10.07 -23.50
C PRO A 99 6.50 11.41 -23.65
N LEU A 100 5.19 11.41 -23.96
CA LEU A 100 4.38 12.63 -24.05
C LEU A 100 4.09 13.22 -22.67
N GLU A 101 3.83 12.39 -21.68
CA GLU A 101 3.70 12.82 -20.28
C GLU A 101 4.98 13.46 -19.76
N ALA A 102 6.14 12.88 -20.08
CA ALA A 102 7.43 13.47 -19.73
C ALA A 102 7.65 14.83 -20.41
N ALA A 103 7.35 14.95 -21.71
CA ALA A 103 7.48 16.20 -22.44
C ALA A 103 6.48 17.26 -21.94
N ALA A 104 5.23 16.90 -21.70
CA ALA A 104 4.22 17.77 -21.13
C ALA A 104 4.60 18.21 -19.70
N GLY A 105 5.12 17.29 -18.87
CA GLY A 105 5.63 17.59 -17.53
C GLY A 105 6.72 18.66 -17.55
N LYS A 106 7.66 18.60 -18.50
CA LYS A 106 8.68 19.64 -18.69
C LYS A 106 8.09 21.00 -19.08
N LEU A 107 7.08 21.01 -19.96
CA LEU A 107 6.38 22.24 -20.34
C LEU A 107 5.67 22.87 -19.13
N LEU A 108 5.03 22.07 -18.30
CA LEU A 108 4.32 22.52 -17.08
C LEU A 108 5.32 22.96 -15.99
N ALA A 109 6.43 22.27 -15.82
CA ALA A 109 7.48 22.68 -14.90
C ALA A 109 8.13 24.02 -15.27
N GLY A 110 8.12 24.38 -16.56
CA GLY A 110 8.63 25.64 -17.09
C GLY A 110 7.77 26.88 -16.83
N ILE A 111 6.65 26.77 -16.11
CA ILE A 111 5.80 27.90 -15.73
C ILE A 111 6.56 28.81 -14.76
N ARG A 112 6.62 30.11 -15.07
CA ARG A 112 7.42 31.09 -14.31
C ARG A 112 6.87 31.36 -12.91
N ASP A 113 5.55 31.51 -12.79
CA ASP A 113 4.85 31.80 -11.54
C ASP A 113 3.46 31.13 -11.57
N VAL A 114 3.39 29.95 -10.95
CA VAL A 114 2.13 29.17 -10.87
C VAL A 114 1.07 29.92 -10.07
N ASP A 115 1.42 30.62 -8.98
CA ASP A 115 0.47 31.32 -8.14
C ASP A 115 -0.12 32.57 -8.83
N ALA A 116 0.67 33.27 -9.65
CA ALA A 116 0.17 34.37 -10.48
C ALA A 116 -0.79 33.83 -11.57
N LEU A 117 -0.42 32.75 -12.24
CA LEU A 117 -1.22 32.14 -13.30
C LEU A 117 -2.55 31.55 -12.76
N ALA A 118 -2.54 30.99 -11.54
CA ALA A 118 -3.71 30.47 -10.86
C ALA A 118 -4.78 31.55 -10.55
N LYS A 119 -4.37 32.82 -10.42
CA LYS A 119 -5.32 33.95 -10.26
C LYS A 119 -6.08 34.26 -11.54
N GLU A 120 -5.49 33.92 -12.69
CA GLU A 120 -6.01 34.23 -14.02
C GLU A 120 -6.76 33.05 -14.66
N SER A 121 -6.54 31.82 -14.16
CA SER A 121 -7.09 30.59 -14.72
C SER A 121 -7.67 29.69 -13.63
N GLY A 122 -8.95 29.33 -13.77
CA GLY A 122 -9.60 28.35 -12.87
C GLY A 122 -8.98 26.97 -12.98
N LEU A 123 -8.61 26.54 -14.18
CA LEU A 123 -7.96 25.26 -14.43
C LEU A 123 -6.59 25.18 -13.77
N VAL A 124 -5.78 26.23 -13.89
CA VAL A 124 -4.46 26.30 -13.22
C VAL A 124 -4.62 26.32 -11.70
N ARG A 125 -5.63 27.03 -11.19
CA ARG A 125 -5.93 27.07 -9.75
C ARG A 125 -6.23 25.69 -9.18
N GLU A 126 -7.06 24.93 -9.88
CA GLU A 126 -7.39 23.54 -9.51
C GLU A 126 -6.15 22.63 -9.49
N HIS A 127 -5.20 22.85 -10.40
CA HIS A 127 -3.99 22.05 -10.52
C HIS A 127 -2.75 22.69 -9.87
N THR A 128 -2.92 23.66 -8.95
CA THR A 128 -1.78 24.39 -8.37
C THR A 128 -0.80 23.48 -7.65
N PHE A 129 -1.29 22.51 -6.87
CA PHE A 129 -0.43 21.55 -6.17
C PHE A 129 0.32 20.67 -7.19
N TYR A 130 -0.38 20.03 -8.10
CA TYR A 130 0.18 19.23 -9.18
C TYR A 130 1.30 19.94 -9.95
N LEU A 131 1.05 21.19 -10.32
CA LEU A 131 2.05 22.01 -11.06
C LEU A 131 3.29 22.31 -10.21
N LYS A 132 3.13 22.61 -8.92
CA LYS A 132 4.24 22.84 -8.00
C LYS A 132 5.05 21.56 -7.78
N GLU A 133 4.40 20.41 -7.71
CA GLU A 133 5.11 19.12 -7.63
C GLU A 133 5.87 18.84 -8.92
N LYS A 134 5.31 19.09 -10.11
CA LYS A 134 6.06 19.00 -11.39
C LYS A 134 7.27 19.94 -11.44
N GLN A 135 7.19 21.12 -10.81
CA GLN A 135 8.34 22.00 -10.65
C GLN A 135 9.42 21.47 -9.70
N LYS A 136 9.03 20.74 -8.65
CA LYS A 136 9.99 20.07 -7.76
C LYS A 136 10.66 18.90 -8.47
N GLU A 137 9.86 17.98 -9.05
CA GLU A 137 10.35 16.84 -9.83
C GLU A 137 11.36 17.25 -10.91
N ALA A 138 11.07 18.35 -11.62
CA ALA A 138 11.94 18.85 -12.70
C ALA A 138 13.35 19.23 -12.24
N LYS A 139 13.56 19.56 -10.95
CA LYS A 139 14.89 19.85 -10.40
C LYS A 139 15.78 18.61 -10.33
N HIS A 140 15.16 17.44 -10.35
CA HIS A 140 15.79 16.13 -10.22
C HIS A 140 15.87 15.37 -11.56
N LEU A 141 15.39 15.97 -12.65
CA LEU A 141 15.54 15.40 -13.98
C LEU A 141 16.98 15.54 -14.48
N LEU A 142 17.47 14.49 -15.10
CA LEU A 142 18.71 14.50 -15.86
C LEU A 142 18.45 15.02 -17.29
N SER A 143 19.49 15.13 -18.12
CA SER A 143 19.26 15.43 -19.54
C SER A 143 18.50 14.28 -20.22
N ASP A 144 17.76 14.61 -21.29
CA ASP A 144 16.92 13.64 -22.01
C ASP A 144 17.70 12.41 -22.47
N GLU A 145 18.91 12.62 -22.98
CA GLU A 145 19.81 11.53 -23.40
C GLU A 145 20.22 10.63 -22.23
N VAL A 146 20.44 11.21 -21.05
CA VAL A 146 20.80 10.44 -19.84
C VAL A 146 19.59 9.71 -19.26
N GLU A 147 18.39 10.32 -19.27
CA GLU A 147 17.15 9.64 -18.84
C GLU A 147 16.82 8.46 -19.76
N GLU A 148 16.93 8.63 -21.09
CA GLU A 148 16.72 7.56 -22.06
C GLU A 148 17.73 6.41 -21.87
N MET A 149 19.00 6.76 -21.65
CA MET A 149 20.05 5.76 -21.39
C MET A 149 19.81 5.05 -20.06
N ALA A 150 19.46 5.78 -18.98
CA ALA A 150 19.18 5.19 -17.68
C ALA A 150 17.98 4.23 -17.75
N ALA A 151 16.90 4.61 -18.42
CA ALA A 151 15.73 3.77 -18.65
C ALA A 151 16.08 2.50 -19.44
N SER A 152 16.87 2.63 -20.52
CA SER A 152 17.32 1.51 -21.33
C SER A 152 18.21 0.54 -20.55
N MET A 153 19.16 1.08 -19.76
CA MET A 153 20.05 0.28 -18.93
C MET A 153 19.32 -0.41 -17.76
N ASN A 154 18.25 0.20 -17.25
CA ASN A 154 17.46 -0.38 -16.18
C ASN A 154 16.84 -1.73 -16.57
N MET A 155 16.53 -1.95 -17.84
CA MET A 155 15.99 -3.23 -18.35
C MET A 155 16.92 -4.41 -18.08
N SER A 156 18.23 -4.21 -18.10
CA SER A 156 19.27 -5.20 -17.76
C SER A 156 19.93 -4.95 -16.40
N GLY A 157 19.59 -3.84 -15.77
CA GLY A 157 20.02 -3.41 -14.43
C GLY A 157 19.00 -3.80 -13.36
N GLY A 158 18.54 -2.82 -12.59
CA GLY A 158 17.64 -3.01 -11.44
C GLY A 158 16.42 -3.86 -11.75
N ALA A 159 15.73 -3.60 -12.87
CA ALA A 159 14.55 -4.37 -13.27
C ALA A 159 14.87 -5.86 -13.52
N ALA A 160 16.04 -6.18 -14.10
CA ALA A 160 16.44 -7.57 -14.30
C ALA A 160 16.76 -8.26 -12.98
N TRP A 161 17.43 -7.57 -12.04
CA TRP A 161 17.74 -8.08 -10.71
C TRP A 161 16.48 -8.28 -9.85
N SER A 162 15.51 -7.38 -9.95
CA SER A 162 14.18 -7.52 -9.33
C SER A 162 13.47 -8.78 -9.84
N LYS A 163 13.44 -8.97 -11.17
CA LYS A 163 12.87 -10.18 -11.79
C LYS A 163 13.59 -11.46 -11.36
N LEU A 164 14.92 -11.41 -11.19
CA LEU A 164 15.69 -12.58 -10.73
C LEU A 164 15.27 -12.97 -9.30
N GLN A 165 15.14 -12.02 -8.39
CA GLN A 165 14.67 -12.29 -7.03
C GLN A 165 13.28 -12.91 -7.04
N SER A 166 12.34 -12.30 -7.78
CA SER A 166 10.97 -12.82 -7.92
C SER A 166 10.94 -14.24 -8.51
N TYR A 167 11.74 -14.48 -9.55
CA TYR A 167 11.86 -15.81 -10.16
C TYR A 167 12.39 -16.84 -9.16
N LEU A 168 13.48 -16.53 -8.44
CA LEU A 168 14.08 -17.46 -7.49
C LEU A 168 13.14 -17.78 -6.33
N THR A 169 12.48 -16.78 -5.76
CA THR A 169 11.54 -16.99 -4.64
C THR A 169 10.26 -17.73 -5.05
N SER A 170 9.80 -17.56 -6.31
CA SER A 170 8.62 -18.27 -6.81
C SER A 170 8.91 -19.72 -7.27
N THR A 171 10.16 -20.03 -7.62
CA THR A 171 10.54 -21.34 -8.20
C THR A 171 11.33 -22.24 -7.25
N VAL A 172 11.94 -21.68 -6.19
CA VAL A 172 12.67 -22.49 -5.21
C VAL A 172 11.77 -23.57 -4.61
N LYS A 173 12.28 -24.80 -4.59
CA LYS A 173 11.55 -25.94 -4.02
C LYS A 173 11.90 -26.13 -2.56
N VAL A 174 10.87 -26.22 -1.75
CA VAL A 174 10.94 -26.50 -0.32
C VAL A 174 10.69 -27.98 -0.11
N ASP A 175 11.66 -28.67 0.47
CA ASP A 175 11.51 -30.07 0.83
C ASP A 175 10.76 -30.17 2.17
N TYR A 176 9.49 -30.58 2.14
CA TYR A 176 8.62 -30.64 3.32
C TYR A 176 7.90 -31.98 3.39
N GLN A 177 8.13 -32.74 4.47
CA GLN A 177 7.49 -34.05 4.74
C GLN A 177 7.55 -35.03 3.53
N GLY A 178 8.71 -35.08 2.85
CA GLY A 178 8.92 -35.98 1.70
C GLY A 178 8.29 -35.52 0.39
N LYS A 179 7.78 -34.29 0.33
CA LYS A 179 7.24 -33.64 -0.86
C LYS A 179 8.00 -32.34 -1.14
N GLN A 180 7.95 -31.91 -2.40
CA GLN A 180 8.41 -30.59 -2.79
C GLN A 180 7.21 -29.66 -2.93
N ILE A 181 7.18 -28.59 -2.14
CA ILE A 181 6.15 -27.55 -2.15
C ILE A 181 6.77 -26.19 -2.49
N THR A 182 5.94 -25.19 -2.71
CA THR A 182 6.38 -23.82 -2.98
C THR A 182 6.73 -23.09 -1.67
N LEU A 183 7.47 -21.99 -1.80
CA LEU A 183 7.78 -21.11 -0.68
C LEU A 183 6.50 -20.51 -0.05
N SER A 184 5.51 -20.14 -0.88
CA SER A 184 4.22 -19.64 -0.39
C SER A 184 3.46 -20.68 0.41
N GLU A 185 3.42 -21.94 -0.07
CA GLU A 185 2.77 -23.03 0.67
C GLU A 185 3.40 -23.27 2.04
N VAL A 186 4.73 -23.36 2.13
CA VAL A 186 5.38 -23.59 3.44
C VAL A 186 5.18 -22.43 4.40
N ARG A 187 5.19 -21.18 3.92
CA ARG A 187 4.97 -19.99 4.74
C ARG A 187 3.54 -19.90 5.27
N ASN A 188 2.56 -20.34 4.49
CA ASN A 188 1.17 -20.40 4.97
C ASN A 188 0.97 -21.38 6.13
N LEU A 189 1.86 -22.38 6.28
CA LEU A 189 1.82 -23.29 7.44
C LEU A 189 2.18 -22.60 8.77
N ALA A 190 2.69 -21.38 8.77
CA ALA A 190 2.91 -20.56 9.96
C ALA A 190 1.60 -20.24 10.72
N TYR A 191 0.47 -20.31 10.04
CA TYR A 191 -0.87 -20.11 10.63
C TYR A 191 -1.54 -21.39 11.13
N SER A 192 -0.87 -22.55 10.99
CA SER A 192 -1.42 -23.84 11.46
C SER A 192 -1.68 -23.81 12.96
N PRO A 193 -2.80 -24.37 13.46
CA PRO A 193 -3.02 -24.54 14.90
C PRO A 193 -1.99 -25.49 15.54
N GLU A 194 -1.35 -26.38 14.77
CA GLU A 194 -0.41 -27.37 15.27
C GLU A 194 1.02 -26.81 15.36
N ALA A 195 1.59 -26.70 16.56
CA ALA A 195 2.94 -26.19 16.80
C ALA A 195 4.04 -26.98 16.07
N SER A 196 3.89 -28.30 15.95
CA SER A 196 4.82 -29.16 15.22
C SER A 196 4.87 -28.85 13.72
N VAL A 197 3.72 -28.49 13.11
CA VAL A 197 3.59 -28.08 11.73
C VAL A 197 4.29 -26.72 11.51
N ARG A 198 4.00 -25.72 12.36
CA ARG A 198 4.62 -24.40 12.27
C ARG A 198 6.15 -24.48 12.38
N LYS A 199 6.66 -25.25 13.36
CA LYS A 199 8.10 -25.44 13.56
C LYS A 199 8.75 -26.12 12.38
N SER A 200 8.22 -27.25 11.91
CA SER A 200 8.80 -27.99 10.78
C SER A 200 8.72 -27.20 9.47
N ALA A 201 7.67 -26.37 9.30
CA ALA A 201 7.55 -25.46 8.16
C ALA A 201 8.63 -24.37 8.17
N TYR A 202 8.87 -23.74 9.33
CA TYR A 202 9.93 -22.76 9.51
C TYR A 202 11.32 -23.37 9.20
N GLU A 203 11.62 -24.55 9.73
CA GLU A 203 12.90 -25.24 9.46
C GLU A 203 13.08 -25.53 7.96
N ALA A 204 12.03 -25.95 7.28
CA ALA A 204 12.03 -26.19 5.84
C ALA A 204 12.16 -24.89 5.01
N GLU A 205 11.52 -23.80 5.46
CA GLU A 205 11.64 -22.47 4.86
C GLU A 205 13.09 -21.96 4.94
N ILE A 206 13.74 -22.02 6.12
CA ILE A 206 15.14 -21.63 6.31
C ILE A 206 16.06 -22.41 5.36
N ALA A 207 15.92 -23.74 5.31
CA ALA A 207 16.74 -24.59 4.43
C ALA A 207 16.50 -24.31 2.92
N ALA A 208 15.33 -23.82 2.56
CA ALA A 208 15.05 -23.43 1.17
C ALA A 208 15.76 -22.13 0.79
N TYR A 209 15.85 -21.16 1.70
CA TYR A 209 16.54 -19.90 1.46
C TYR A 209 18.06 -20.08 1.26
N GLU A 210 18.69 -21.02 1.95
CA GLU A 210 20.11 -21.35 1.75
C GLU A 210 20.44 -21.72 0.29
N LYS A 211 19.47 -22.22 -0.48
CA LYS A 211 19.67 -22.60 -1.88
C LYS A 211 19.77 -21.39 -2.83
N VAL A 212 19.27 -20.22 -2.42
CA VAL A 212 19.13 -19.03 -3.28
C VAL A 212 19.72 -17.76 -2.70
N GLU A 213 20.22 -17.80 -1.45
CA GLU A 213 20.64 -16.62 -0.68
C GLU A 213 21.70 -15.78 -1.41
N ASP A 214 22.73 -16.41 -1.99
CA ASP A 214 23.80 -15.68 -2.66
C ASP A 214 23.29 -14.93 -3.90
N ALA A 215 22.50 -15.59 -4.74
CA ALA A 215 21.96 -14.96 -5.94
C ALA A 215 21.03 -13.78 -5.60
N ILE A 216 20.28 -13.92 -4.52
CA ILE A 216 19.38 -12.84 -4.04
C ILE A 216 20.19 -11.74 -3.35
N ALA A 217 21.30 -12.05 -2.66
CA ALA A 217 22.22 -11.04 -2.14
C ALA A 217 22.82 -10.18 -3.27
N PHE A 218 23.22 -10.81 -4.39
CA PHE A 218 23.65 -10.07 -5.58
C PHE A 218 22.54 -9.15 -6.11
N SER A 219 21.31 -9.65 -6.22
CA SER A 219 20.16 -8.84 -6.66
C SER A 219 19.98 -7.59 -5.77
N LEU A 220 19.99 -7.77 -4.45
CA LEU A 220 19.84 -6.67 -3.51
C LEU A 220 20.94 -5.62 -3.66
N ASN A 221 22.21 -6.05 -3.67
CA ASN A 221 23.35 -5.14 -3.80
C ASN A 221 23.28 -4.29 -5.08
N TYR A 222 23.00 -4.92 -6.24
CA TYR A 222 22.99 -4.20 -7.51
C TYR A 222 21.79 -3.26 -7.63
N ILE A 223 20.64 -3.62 -7.09
CA ILE A 223 19.48 -2.71 -7.01
C ILE A 223 19.82 -1.51 -6.12
N LYS A 224 20.31 -1.75 -4.90
CA LYS A 224 20.61 -0.66 -3.95
C LYS A 224 21.74 0.25 -4.47
N ASN A 225 22.73 -0.31 -5.16
CA ASN A 225 23.77 0.47 -5.80
C ASN A 225 23.23 1.34 -6.93
N GLN A 226 22.37 0.80 -7.81
CA GLN A 226 21.72 1.58 -8.86
C GLN A 226 20.87 2.72 -8.28
N VAL A 227 20.06 2.44 -7.26
CA VAL A 227 19.22 3.46 -6.60
C VAL A 227 20.09 4.56 -5.99
N THR A 228 21.18 4.20 -5.27
CA THR A 228 22.10 5.16 -4.68
C THR A 228 22.73 6.06 -5.75
N MET A 229 23.27 5.45 -6.80
CA MET A 229 23.91 6.18 -7.89
C MET A 229 22.94 7.14 -8.60
N LEU A 230 21.72 6.69 -8.91
CA LEU A 230 20.72 7.52 -9.57
C LEU A 230 20.21 8.64 -8.67
N SER A 231 19.97 8.38 -7.38
CA SER A 231 19.54 9.41 -6.44
C SER A 231 20.60 10.52 -6.29
N GLU A 232 21.88 10.15 -6.20
CA GLU A 232 22.98 11.12 -6.17
C GLU A 232 23.06 11.95 -7.47
N LYS A 233 22.96 11.30 -8.63
CA LYS A 233 22.99 11.99 -9.94
C LYS A 233 21.83 12.95 -10.11
N ARG A 234 20.67 12.62 -9.57
CA ARG A 234 19.47 13.45 -9.55
C ARG A 234 19.52 14.55 -8.47
N GLY A 235 20.57 14.59 -7.64
CA GLY A 235 20.79 15.63 -6.64
C GLY A 235 20.03 15.44 -5.34
N TYR A 236 19.51 14.25 -5.07
CA TYR A 236 18.96 13.91 -3.76
C TYR A 236 20.06 13.67 -2.73
N ALA A 237 19.83 14.04 -1.50
CA ALA A 237 20.78 13.83 -0.41
C ALA A 237 20.97 12.34 -0.05
N SER A 238 19.98 11.49 -0.32
CA SER A 238 20.02 10.04 -0.10
C SER A 238 18.83 9.37 -0.79
N PRO A 239 18.83 8.02 -0.97
CA PRO A 239 17.65 7.28 -1.39
C PRO A 239 16.41 7.53 -0.50
N LEU A 240 16.59 7.66 0.81
CA LEU A 240 15.47 7.99 1.72
C LEU A 240 14.93 9.40 1.46
N ALA A 241 15.79 10.39 1.19
CA ALA A 241 15.33 11.74 0.85
C ALA A 241 14.50 11.75 -0.44
N MET A 242 14.89 10.96 -1.44
CA MET A 242 14.12 10.78 -2.67
C MET A 242 12.73 10.18 -2.38
N THR A 243 12.67 9.11 -1.59
CA THR A 243 11.39 8.46 -1.22
C THR A 243 10.47 9.40 -0.43
N LEU A 244 11.01 10.19 0.49
CA LEU A 244 10.23 11.14 1.27
C LEU A 244 9.65 12.27 0.40
N GLU A 245 10.41 12.77 -0.57
CA GLU A 245 9.91 13.76 -1.52
C GLU A 245 8.80 13.18 -2.40
N GLN A 246 8.97 11.97 -2.92
CA GLN A 246 7.93 11.24 -3.66
C GLN A 246 6.68 10.94 -2.83
N SER A 247 6.83 10.84 -1.52
CA SER A 247 5.73 10.63 -0.57
C SER A 247 5.12 11.94 -0.06
N HIS A 248 5.56 13.10 -0.54
CA HIS A 248 5.17 14.43 -0.06
C HIS A 248 5.28 14.58 1.48
N MET A 249 6.32 13.99 2.07
CA MET A 249 6.49 13.84 3.51
C MET A 249 7.82 14.43 3.98
N LYS A 250 7.80 15.13 5.12
CA LYS A 250 9.02 15.67 5.73
C LYS A 250 9.81 14.59 6.48
N ARG A 251 11.13 14.78 6.56
CA ARG A 251 12.02 13.92 7.33
C ARG A 251 11.67 13.93 8.82
N GLU A 252 11.31 15.09 9.36
CA GLU A 252 10.94 15.29 10.77
C GLU A 252 9.69 14.49 11.15
N THR A 253 8.76 14.31 10.22
CA THR A 253 7.56 13.48 10.39
C THR A 253 7.93 12.00 10.55
N LEU A 254 8.78 11.47 9.66
CA LEU A 254 9.29 10.11 9.76
C LEU A 254 10.07 9.89 11.06
N ASP A 255 10.98 10.80 11.39
CA ASP A 255 11.81 10.70 12.59
C ASP A 255 10.97 10.73 13.88
N ALA A 256 9.91 11.57 13.93
CA ALA A 256 9.00 11.65 15.07
C ALA A 256 8.21 10.34 15.25
N MET A 257 7.71 9.78 14.15
CA MET A 257 7.00 8.48 14.14
C MET A 257 7.92 7.35 14.61
N MET A 258 9.10 7.20 14.01
CA MET A 258 10.04 6.13 14.36
C MET A 258 10.53 6.25 15.82
N ALA A 259 10.75 7.46 16.30
CA ALA A 259 11.12 7.68 17.70
C ALA A 259 9.98 7.36 18.68
N ALA A 260 8.72 7.60 18.31
CA ALA A 260 7.57 7.17 19.11
C ALA A 260 7.44 5.64 19.13
N ILE A 261 7.60 4.99 17.97
CA ILE A 261 7.62 3.51 17.89
C ILE A 261 8.69 2.92 18.81
N ASP A 262 9.91 3.46 18.78
CA ASP A 262 11.02 2.98 19.62
C ASP A 262 10.68 3.05 21.13
N GLU A 263 9.95 4.08 21.57
CA GLU A 263 9.49 4.22 22.96
C GLU A 263 8.50 3.13 23.38
N TYR A 264 7.69 2.61 22.45
CA TYR A 264 6.64 1.62 22.72
C TYR A 264 7.07 0.16 22.48
N LEU A 265 8.27 -0.10 21.91
CA LEU A 265 8.76 -1.47 21.73
C LEU A 265 8.69 -2.34 23.00
N PRO A 266 8.97 -1.85 24.22
CA PRO A 266 8.84 -2.66 25.44
C PRO A 266 7.43 -3.23 25.65
N VAL A 267 6.38 -2.53 25.23
CA VAL A 267 4.98 -2.96 25.35
C VAL A 267 4.71 -4.14 24.42
N PHE A 268 5.12 -4.06 23.15
CA PHE A 268 5.02 -5.17 22.21
C PHE A 268 5.82 -6.40 22.65
N ARG A 269 6.99 -6.19 23.25
CA ARG A 269 7.79 -7.28 23.83
C ARG A 269 7.07 -7.96 24.98
N LYS A 270 6.27 -7.23 25.77
CA LYS A 270 5.40 -7.80 26.82
C LYS A 270 4.35 -8.72 26.23
N TYR A 271 3.66 -8.29 25.14
CA TYR A 271 2.73 -9.13 24.39
C TYR A 271 3.37 -10.42 23.91
N LEU A 272 4.51 -10.32 23.20
CA LEU A 272 5.21 -11.49 22.66
C LEU A 272 5.61 -12.50 23.73
N ARG A 273 6.10 -12.01 24.89
CA ARG A 273 6.42 -12.90 26.02
C ARG A 273 5.19 -13.56 26.63
N LYS A 274 4.08 -12.81 26.75
CA LYS A 274 2.81 -13.36 27.24
C LYS A 274 2.32 -14.45 26.30
N LYS A 275 2.27 -14.18 24.98
CA LYS A 275 1.92 -15.17 23.96
C LYS A 275 2.85 -16.38 24.01
N GLY A 276 4.17 -16.16 24.11
CA GLY A 276 5.15 -17.24 24.29
C GLY A 276 4.85 -18.10 25.51
N GLY A 277 4.57 -17.48 26.66
CA GLY A 277 4.20 -18.20 27.88
C GLY A 277 2.91 -19.04 27.73
N MET A 278 1.88 -18.52 27.05
CA MET A 278 0.64 -19.24 26.76
C MET A 278 0.89 -20.45 25.83
N LEU A 279 1.87 -20.36 24.94
CA LEU A 279 2.28 -21.45 24.04
C LEU A 279 3.36 -22.39 24.64
N GLY A 280 3.77 -22.14 25.91
CA GLY A 280 4.72 -23.00 26.63
C GLY A 280 6.20 -22.65 26.44
N HIS A 281 6.52 -21.47 25.93
CA HIS A 281 7.90 -21.00 25.72
C HIS A 281 8.39 -20.12 26.89
N ALA A 282 9.56 -20.44 27.44
CA ALA A 282 10.14 -19.74 28.59
C ALA A 282 11.11 -18.61 28.19
N ASN A 283 11.74 -18.70 27.01
CA ASN A 283 12.84 -17.81 26.59
C ASN A 283 12.44 -16.69 25.64
N GLY A 284 11.15 -16.47 25.45
CA GLY A 284 10.56 -15.60 24.42
C GLY A 284 9.82 -16.41 23.37
N LEU A 285 9.13 -15.72 22.47
CA LEU A 285 8.33 -16.36 21.43
C LEU A 285 9.25 -16.80 20.27
N PRO A 286 9.32 -18.08 19.89
CA PRO A 286 10.06 -18.47 18.70
C PRO A 286 9.40 -17.90 17.44
N TRP A 287 10.19 -17.57 16.43
CA TRP A 287 9.69 -16.95 15.18
C TRP A 287 8.53 -17.72 14.55
N TYR A 288 8.61 -19.05 14.54
CA TYR A 288 7.55 -19.88 13.94
C TYR A 288 6.19 -19.80 14.65
N ASP A 289 6.13 -19.24 15.85
CA ASP A 289 4.90 -19.07 16.62
C ASP A 289 4.37 -17.63 16.60
N LEU A 290 4.98 -16.72 15.85
CA LEU A 290 4.48 -15.34 15.69
C LEU A 290 3.02 -15.32 15.23
N PHE A 291 2.66 -16.21 14.29
CA PHE A 291 1.32 -16.31 13.70
C PHE A 291 0.48 -17.43 14.30
N ALA A 292 0.96 -18.09 15.35
CA ALA A 292 0.19 -19.12 16.05
C ALA A 292 -1.15 -18.55 16.53
N PRO A 293 -2.29 -19.18 16.18
CA PRO A 293 -3.60 -18.69 16.61
C PRO A 293 -3.79 -18.92 18.11
N LEU A 294 -4.47 -17.98 18.78
CA LEU A 294 -4.95 -18.10 20.14
C LEU A 294 -6.46 -17.87 20.18
N GLY A 295 -7.14 -18.51 21.15
CA GLY A 295 -8.59 -18.46 21.25
C GLY A 295 -9.30 -19.23 20.13
N LYS A 296 -10.61 -19.06 20.04
CA LYS A 296 -11.47 -19.68 19.03
C LYS A 296 -12.41 -18.65 18.44
N ALA A 297 -12.52 -18.65 17.12
CA ALA A 297 -13.49 -17.87 16.37
C ALA A 297 -14.33 -18.84 15.53
N ASP A 298 -15.41 -19.35 16.10
CA ASP A 298 -16.33 -20.27 15.42
C ASP A 298 -17.53 -19.55 14.77
N LYS A 299 -17.67 -18.23 15.03
CA LYS A 299 -18.77 -17.42 14.49
C LYS A 299 -18.53 -17.16 13.02
N THR A 300 -19.54 -17.48 12.22
CA THR A 300 -19.54 -17.19 10.78
C THR A 300 -20.68 -16.25 10.42
N TYR A 301 -20.48 -15.50 9.35
CA TYR A 301 -21.43 -14.53 8.84
C TYR A 301 -21.73 -14.87 7.37
N SER A 302 -23.00 -15.02 7.02
CA SER A 302 -23.44 -14.95 5.64
C SER A 302 -23.21 -13.53 5.10
N ILE A 303 -23.22 -13.35 3.77
CA ILE A 303 -23.09 -12.01 3.16
C ILE A 303 -24.18 -11.04 3.68
N GLU A 304 -25.41 -11.51 3.86
CA GLU A 304 -26.50 -10.68 4.37
C GLU A 304 -26.27 -10.27 5.84
N GLU A 305 -25.77 -11.19 6.68
CA GLU A 305 -25.41 -10.88 8.07
C GLU A 305 -24.22 -9.92 8.13
N ALA A 306 -23.19 -10.11 7.28
CA ALA A 306 -22.06 -9.19 7.18
C ALA A 306 -22.52 -7.80 6.73
N LYS A 307 -23.35 -7.71 5.68
CA LYS A 307 -23.98 -6.46 5.23
C LYS A 307 -24.69 -5.74 6.38
N GLN A 308 -25.58 -6.44 7.08
CA GLN A 308 -26.35 -5.84 8.16
C GLN A 308 -25.45 -5.39 9.31
N TYR A 309 -24.46 -6.20 9.68
CA TYR A 309 -23.53 -5.89 10.75
C TYR A 309 -22.68 -4.65 10.44
N LEU A 310 -22.16 -4.55 9.22
CA LEU A 310 -21.43 -3.36 8.74
C LEU A 310 -22.33 -2.13 8.76
N ILE A 311 -23.52 -2.18 8.16
CA ILE A 311 -24.43 -1.05 8.12
C ILE A 311 -24.81 -0.58 9.53
N ASP A 312 -25.14 -1.50 10.44
CA ASP A 312 -25.55 -1.16 11.82
C ASP A 312 -24.38 -0.55 12.61
N THR A 313 -23.16 -1.06 12.41
CA THR A 313 -21.96 -0.55 13.05
C THR A 313 -21.60 0.84 12.53
N PHE A 314 -21.55 1.01 11.23
CA PHE A 314 -21.10 2.26 10.62
C PHE A 314 -22.18 3.37 10.59
N THR A 315 -23.46 3.02 10.80
CA THR A 315 -24.51 4.04 11.07
C THR A 315 -24.20 4.82 12.36
N LYS A 316 -23.53 4.19 13.33
CA LYS A 316 -23.11 4.86 14.57
C LYS A 316 -21.92 5.79 14.38
N LEU A 317 -21.13 5.56 13.34
CA LEU A 317 -19.99 6.41 12.95
C LEU A 317 -20.49 7.60 12.13
N THR A 318 -21.06 7.33 10.97
CA THR A 318 -21.73 8.33 10.12
C THR A 318 -22.75 7.65 9.19
N PRO A 319 -23.97 8.21 9.06
CA PRO A 319 -24.96 7.68 8.12
C PRO A 319 -24.45 7.63 6.67
N GLU A 320 -23.61 8.57 6.25
CA GLU A 320 -23.06 8.63 4.90
C GLU A 320 -22.19 7.42 4.56
N MET A 321 -21.38 6.94 5.50
CA MET A 321 -20.57 5.73 5.29
C MET A 321 -21.45 4.46 5.24
N ALA A 322 -22.45 4.36 6.11
CA ALA A 322 -23.40 3.26 6.08
C ALA A 322 -24.23 3.24 4.77
N ASP A 323 -24.57 4.42 4.23
CA ASP A 323 -25.27 4.55 2.95
C ASP A 323 -24.37 4.11 1.79
N LEU A 324 -23.10 4.49 1.78
CA LEU A 324 -22.11 4.01 0.80
C LEU A 324 -21.96 2.48 0.86
N MET A 325 -21.86 1.91 2.06
CA MET A 325 -21.81 0.46 2.22
C MET A 325 -23.06 -0.21 1.66
N ARG A 326 -24.25 0.32 1.97
CA ARG A 326 -25.52 -0.17 1.42
C ARG A 326 -25.52 -0.12 -0.11
N GLU A 327 -25.09 1.02 -0.68
CA GLU A 327 -24.97 1.22 -2.13
C GLU A 327 -24.04 0.17 -2.77
N ALA A 328 -22.88 -0.10 -2.17
CA ALA A 328 -21.92 -1.07 -2.66
C ALA A 328 -22.49 -2.50 -2.73
N PHE A 329 -23.25 -2.90 -1.70
CA PHE A 329 -23.91 -4.21 -1.68
C PHE A 329 -25.11 -4.31 -2.64
N GLU A 330 -25.89 -3.24 -2.80
CA GLU A 330 -27.13 -3.25 -3.59
C GLU A 330 -26.88 -3.07 -5.09
N ASN A 331 -25.79 -2.37 -5.46
CA ASN A 331 -25.44 -2.07 -6.85
C ASN A 331 -24.34 -2.98 -7.42
N GLU A 332 -24.14 -4.16 -6.81
CA GLU A 332 -23.24 -5.19 -7.33
C GLU A 332 -21.79 -4.70 -7.52
N TRP A 333 -21.27 -3.93 -6.53
CA TRP A 333 -19.88 -3.48 -6.60
C TRP A 333 -18.88 -4.53 -6.14
N ILE A 334 -19.34 -5.60 -5.46
CA ILE A 334 -18.48 -6.53 -4.72
C ILE A 334 -18.50 -7.92 -5.36
N ASP A 335 -17.31 -8.44 -5.67
CA ASP A 335 -17.09 -9.84 -6.05
C ASP A 335 -16.58 -10.62 -4.83
N PHE A 336 -17.42 -11.51 -4.27
CA PHE A 336 -17.23 -12.06 -2.93
C PHE A 336 -16.35 -13.31 -2.89
N TYR A 337 -16.76 -14.38 -3.54
CA TYR A 337 -16.22 -15.71 -3.26
C TYR A 337 -14.98 -16.09 -4.07
N PRO A 338 -14.05 -16.88 -3.46
CA PRO A 338 -12.94 -17.45 -4.20
C PRO A 338 -13.45 -18.44 -5.28
N ARG A 339 -12.79 -18.44 -6.43
CA ARG A 339 -13.02 -19.41 -7.51
C ARG A 339 -11.76 -19.58 -8.35
N LYS A 340 -11.71 -20.65 -9.15
CA LYS A 340 -10.57 -20.90 -10.04
C LYS A 340 -10.35 -19.72 -11.00
N GLY A 341 -9.13 -19.26 -11.10
CA GLY A 341 -8.74 -18.14 -11.97
C GLY A 341 -8.96 -16.75 -11.38
N LYS A 342 -9.61 -16.63 -10.23
CA LYS A 342 -9.73 -15.35 -9.51
C LYS A 342 -8.46 -15.06 -8.73
N GLU A 343 -8.05 -13.80 -8.70
CA GLU A 343 -6.91 -13.33 -7.90
C GLU A 343 -7.15 -13.53 -6.40
N GLY A 344 -6.07 -13.78 -5.66
CA GLY A 344 -6.09 -13.87 -4.21
C GLY A 344 -6.02 -12.48 -3.55
N GLY A 345 -6.31 -12.42 -2.24
CA GLY A 345 -6.34 -11.16 -1.50
C GLY A 345 -7.65 -10.40 -1.67
N ALA A 346 -7.61 -9.09 -1.47
CA ALA A 346 -8.71 -8.16 -1.67
C ALA A 346 -8.18 -6.83 -2.21
N PHE A 347 -9.03 -6.05 -2.85
CA PHE A 347 -8.75 -4.67 -3.25
C PHE A 347 -10.02 -3.89 -3.54
N CYS A 348 -9.91 -2.57 -3.46
CA CYS A 348 -10.92 -1.62 -3.90
C CYS A 348 -10.37 -0.73 -5.03
N ALA A 349 -11.04 -0.70 -6.17
CA ALA A 349 -10.70 0.13 -7.31
C ALA A 349 -11.79 1.18 -7.58
N GLY A 350 -11.41 2.45 -7.63
CA GLY A 350 -12.33 3.57 -7.82
C GLY A 350 -12.67 3.82 -9.29
N ALA A 351 -13.94 3.78 -9.65
CA ALA A 351 -14.45 4.28 -10.92
C ALA A 351 -15.01 5.70 -10.74
N MET A 352 -14.10 6.68 -10.55
CA MET A 352 -14.43 8.05 -10.11
C MET A 352 -15.44 8.73 -11.02
N TRP A 353 -15.36 8.53 -12.34
CA TRP A 353 -16.31 9.12 -13.33
C TRP A 353 -17.73 8.56 -13.23
N LEU A 354 -17.89 7.36 -12.64
CA LEU A 354 -19.20 6.77 -12.32
C LEU A 354 -19.61 7.04 -10.87
N LYS A 355 -18.74 7.64 -10.06
CA LYS A 355 -18.91 7.82 -8.62
C LYS A 355 -19.13 6.50 -7.89
N GLN A 356 -18.42 5.48 -8.30
CA GLN A 356 -18.53 4.11 -7.81
C GLN A 356 -17.15 3.53 -7.54
N SER A 357 -17.14 2.37 -6.88
CA SER A 357 -15.96 1.52 -6.74
C SER A 357 -16.28 0.09 -7.15
N ARG A 358 -15.24 -0.72 -7.36
CA ARG A 358 -15.36 -2.18 -7.48
C ARG A 358 -14.44 -2.82 -6.46
N ILE A 359 -14.98 -3.78 -5.75
CA ILE A 359 -14.30 -4.44 -4.62
C ILE A 359 -14.19 -5.92 -4.92
N LEU A 360 -12.98 -6.46 -4.88
CA LEU A 360 -12.72 -7.88 -4.94
C LEU A 360 -12.39 -8.38 -3.54
N THR A 361 -13.02 -9.48 -3.12
CA THR A 361 -12.66 -10.21 -1.90
C THR A 361 -12.59 -11.70 -2.16
N ASN A 362 -12.07 -12.47 -1.22
CA ASN A 362 -12.13 -13.93 -1.19
C ASN A 362 -12.83 -14.35 0.11
N TYR A 363 -14.11 -14.00 0.22
CA TYR A 363 -14.93 -14.12 1.39
C TYR A 363 -15.11 -15.59 1.83
N ASP A 364 -14.79 -15.89 3.08
CA ASP A 364 -14.89 -17.24 3.69
C ASP A 364 -15.92 -17.34 4.82
N GLY A 365 -16.54 -16.21 5.18
CA GLY A 365 -17.57 -16.13 6.21
C GLY A 365 -17.07 -15.89 7.62
N TYR A 366 -15.79 -15.91 7.90
CA TYR A 366 -15.26 -15.57 9.22
C TYR A 366 -15.13 -14.07 9.43
N PHE A 367 -14.98 -13.64 10.68
CA PHE A 367 -14.89 -12.21 11.03
C PHE A 367 -13.81 -11.47 10.24
N GLY A 368 -12.65 -12.09 9.99
CA GLY A 368 -11.60 -11.49 9.17
C GLY A 368 -12.05 -11.11 7.76
N SER A 369 -12.99 -11.86 7.14
CA SER A 369 -13.58 -11.46 5.86
C SER A 369 -14.55 -10.28 5.97
N VAL A 370 -15.23 -10.13 7.10
CA VAL A 370 -16.09 -8.95 7.37
C VAL A 370 -15.21 -7.72 7.59
N ASP A 371 -14.10 -7.89 8.28
CA ASP A 371 -13.09 -6.84 8.49
C ASP A 371 -12.44 -6.40 7.18
N THR A 372 -12.05 -7.35 6.32
CA THR A 372 -11.61 -7.06 4.94
C THR A 372 -12.66 -6.25 4.16
N LEU A 373 -13.95 -6.58 4.26
CA LEU A 373 -15.00 -5.78 3.64
C LEU A 373 -15.07 -4.35 4.19
N ALA A 374 -14.91 -4.17 5.51
CA ALA A 374 -14.86 -2.84 6.12
C ALA A 374 -13.66 -2.04 5.62
N HIS A 375 -12.50 -2.69 5.49
CA HIS A 375 -11.27 -2.11 4.92
C HIS A 375 -11.50 -1.60 3.49
N GLU A 376 -11.95 -2.47 2.59
CA GLU A 376 -12.15 -2.12 1.18
C GLU A 376 -13.25 -1.05 0.99
N LEU A 377 -14.28 -1.09 1.83
CA LEU A 377 -15.31 -0.04 1.87
C LEU A 377 -14.77 1.29 2.43
N GLY A 378 -13.72 1.26 3.25
CA GLY A 378 -12.97 2.45 3.66
C GLY A 378 -12.26 3.11 2.49
N HIS A 379 -11.62 2.35 1.62
CA HIS A 379 -11.07 2.87 0.36
C HIS A 379 -12.18 3.44 -0.54
N ALA A 380 -13.33 2.77 -0.64
CA ALA A 380 -14.47 3.30 -1.39
C ALA A 380 -14.97 4.63 -0.82
N PHE A 381 -14.94 4.80 0.51
CA PHE A 381 -15.28 6.07 1.15
C PHE A 381 -14.26 7.17 0.85
N HIS A 382 -12.95 6.85 0.85
CA HIS A 382 -11.91 7.79 0.42
C HIS A 382 -12.11 8.20 -1.05
N ASN A 383 -12.36 7.25 -1.94
CA ASN A 383 -12.67 7.49 -3.34
C ASN A 383 -13.85 8.46 -3.50
N ARG A 384 -14.91 8.30 -2.70
CA ARG A 384 -16.08 9.20 -2.67
C ARG A 384 -15.69 10.64 -2.30
N GLN A 385 -14.69 10.85 -1.45
CA GLN A 385 -14.27 12.19 -1.08
C GLN A 385 -13.46 12.89 -2.17
N ILE A 386 -12.76 12.13 -3.03
CA ILE A 386 -11.90 12.68 -4.09
C ILE A 386 -12.51 12.63 -5.50
N GLU A 387 -13.68 12.00 -5.69
CA GLU A 387 -14.30 11.76 -7.01
C GLU A 387 -14.58 13.03 -7.83
N ASN A 388 -14.71 14.18 -7.18
CA ASN A 388 -15.00 15.45 -7.84
C ASN A 388 -13.73 16.23 -8.25
N HIS A 389 -12.54 15.75 -7.93
CA HIS A 389 -11.29 16.34 -8.42
C HIS A 389 -11.10 16.07 -9.92
N ALA A 390 -10.34 16.93 -10.58
CA ALA A 390 -9.87 16.65 -11.93
C ALA A 390 -9.01 15.36 -11.97
N PRO A 391 -9.00 14.63 -13.09
CA PRO A 391 -8.32 13.33 -13.18
C PRO A 391 -6.85 13.32 -12.72
N LEU A 392 -6.09 14.41 -12.98
CA LEU A 392 -4.70 14.55 -12.52
C LEU A 392 -4.57 14.83 -11.01
N ASN A 393 -5.67 15.05 -10.31
CA ASN A 393 -5.75 15.31 -8.88
C ASN A 393 -6.55 14.20 -8.14
N GLN A 394 -6.57 12.98 -8.66
CA GLN A 394 -7.28 11.84 -8.04
C GLN A 394 -6.33 10.79 -7.47
N ASP A 395 -5.02 11.05 -7.49
CA ASP A 395 -4.01 10.20 -6.88
C ASP A 395 -3.45 10.86 -5.63
N TYR A 396 -3.20 10.08 -4.59
CA TYR A 396 -2.69 10.55 -3.30
C TYR A 396 -1.46 9.74 -2.86
N PRO A 397 -0.57 10.35 -2.05
CA PRO A 397 0.67 9.69 -1.66
C PRO A 397 0.42 8.47 -0.79
N MET A 398 1.27 7.45 -0.96
CA MET A 398 1.15 6.13 -0.34
C MET A 398 0.97 6.15 1.20
N PRO A 399 1.63 7.03 1.99
CA PRO A 399 1.42 7.03 3.44
C PRO A 399 -0.02 7.25 3.89
N VAL A 400 -0.84 7.99 3.13
CA VAL A 400 -2.26 8.24 3.48
C VAL A 400 -3.23 7.29 2.80
N ALA A 401 -2.75 6.37 1.95
CA ALA A 401 -3.60 5.46 1.20
C ALA A 401 -4.48 4.58 2.12
N GLU A 402 -3.92 4.12 3.23
CA GLU A 402 -4.60 3.24 4.18
C GLU A 402 -5.36 4.00 5.29
N THR A 403 -5.47 5.34 5.21
CA THR A 403 -6.08 6.12 6.29
C THR A 403 -7.55 5.77 6.53
N ALA A 404 -8.34 5.66 5.47
CA ALA A 404 -9.77 5.41 5.59
C ALA A 404 -10.08 3.92 5.78
N SER A 405 -9.32 3.04 5.16
CA SER A 405 -9.46 1.60 5.28
C SER A 405 -9.15 1.13 6.70
N THR A 406 -8.00 1.50 7.25
CA THR A 406 -7.61 1.16 8.63
C THR A 406 -8.50 1.86 9.67
N PHE A 407 -8.97 3.08 9.40
CA PHE A 407 -9.94 3.73 10.29
C PHE A 407 -11.23 2.91 10.43
N ASN A 408 -11.70 2.30 9.34
CA ASN A 408 -12.85 1.41 9.36
C ASN A 408 -12.60 0.11 10.13
N GLU A 409 -11.41 -0.51 9.93
CA GLU A 409 -11.02 -1.71 10.69
C GLU A 409 -11.01 -1.43 12.20
N VAL A 410 -10.41 -0.32 12.62
CA VAL A 410 -10.37 0.09 14.03
C VAL A 410 -11.78 0.24 14.60
N HIS A 411 -12.69 0.90 13.84
CA HIS A 411 -14.09 1.08 14.28
C HIS A 411 -14.83 -0.25 14.42
N LEU A 412 -14.72 -1.11 13.41
CA LEU A 412 -15.37 -2.44 13.42
C LEU A 412 -14.78 -3.34 14.50
N GLY A 413 -13.45 -3.40 14.63
CA GLY A 413 -12.75 -4.20 15.63
C GLY A 413 -13.12 -3.80 17.05
N LYS A 414 -13.19 -2.50 17.37
CA LYS A 414 -13.67 -2.02 18.68
C LYS A 414 -15.11 -2.45 18.95
N ALA A 415 -16.01 -2.31 17.96
CA ALA A 415 -17.40 -2.75 18.11
C ALA A 415 -17.50 -4.26 18.37
N ALA A 416 -16.77 -5.07 17.60
CA ALA A 416 -16.74 -6.52 17.76
C ALA A 416 -16.22 -6.95 19.15
N ARG A 417 -15.15 -6.33 19.64
CA ARG A 417 -14.58 -6.62 20.97
C ARG A 417 -15.53 -6.24 22.12
N MET A 418 -16.35 -5.21 21.95
CA MET A 418 -17.37 -4.84 22.97
C MET A 418 -18.49 -5.89 23.09
N GLU A 419 -18.77 -6.64 22.04
CA GLU A 419 -19.79 -7.68 21.99
C GLU A 419 -19.25 -9.07 22.39
N ALA A 420 -17.94 -9.28 22.22
CA ALA A 420 -17.28 -10.57 22.44
C ALA A 420 -16.93 -10.83 23.92
N SER A 421 -16.75 -12.10 24.27
CA SER A 421 -16.28 -12.53 25.59
C SER A 421 -15.53 -13.86 25.52
N GLY A 422 -14.74 -14.18 26.56
CA GLY A 422 -14.03 -15.46 26.68
C GLY A 422 -13.06 -15.72 25.53
N GLU A 423 -13.14 -16.90 24.93
CA GLU A 423 -12.24 -17.33 23.83
C GLU A 423 -12.39 -16.48 22.55
N GLU A 424 -13.60 -15.99 22.27
CA GLU A 424 -13.85 -15.09 21.13
C GLU A 424 -13.14 -13.75 21.31
N LEU A 425 -13.25 -13.14 22.50
CA LEU A 425 -12.55 -11.89 22.81
C LEU A 425 -11.02 -12.08 22.77
N LEU A 426 -10.53 -13.20 23.31
CA LEU A 426 -9.11 -13.54 23.24
C LEU A 426 -8.62 -13.63 21.79
N ASN A 427 -9.39 -14.27 20.92
CA ASN A 427 -9.06 -14.41 19.51
C ASN A 427 -9.05 -13.06 18.78
N LEU A 428 -10.06 -12.20 18.98
CA LEU A 428 -10.14 -10.88 18.37
C LEU A 428 -8.97 -9.98 18.81
N LEU A 429 -8.71 -9.90 20.13
CA LEU A 429 -7.58 -9.12 20.66
C LEU A 429 -6.23 -9.63 20.15
N GLU A 430 -6.04 -10.94 20.14
CA GLU A 430 -4.77 -11.51 19.70
C GLU A 430 -4.52 -11.27 18.21
N ASN A 431 -5.55 -11.42 17.38
CA ASN A 431 -5.42 -11.15 15.95
C ASN A 431 -5.06 -9.69 15.69
N ASP A 432 -5.75 -8.76 16.34
CA ASP A 432 -5.49 -7.33 16.20
C ASP A 432 -4.06 -6.98 16.66
N ILE A 433 -3.66 -7.34 17.89
CA ILE A 433 -2.31 -7.06 18.41
C ILE A 433 -1.22 -7.74 17.55
N LYS A 434 -1.47 -8.91 17.00
CA LYS A 434 -0.57 -9.59 16.08
C LYS A 434 -0.35 -8.78 14.81
N GLU A 435 -1.42 -8.27 14.20
CA GLU A 435 -1.36 -7.41 13.01
C GLU A 435 -0.68 -6.09 13.32
N GLN A 436 -1.01 -5.44 14.46
CA GLN A 436 -0.31 -4.26 14.94
C GLN A 436 1.19 -4.53 15.14
N THR A 437 1.56 -5.70 15.67
CA THR A 437 2.96 -6.09 15.84
C THR A 437 3.67 -6.22 14.50
N GLN A 438 3.01 -6.76 13.47
CA GLN A 438 3.57 -6.82 12.12
C GLN A 438 3.70 -5.42 11.52
N CYS A 439 2.68 -4.58 11.66
CA CYS A 439 2.67 -3.24 11.08
C CYS A 439 3.64 -2.26 11.78
N ILE A 440 3.92 -2.43 13.06
CA ILE A 440 4.77 -1.51 13.83
C ILE A 440 6.17 -2.09 14.05
N VAL A 441 6.27 -3.28 14.67
CA VAL A 441 7.57 -3.84 15.09
C VAL A 441 8.33 -4.44 13.92
N ASP A 442 7.65 -5.22 13.05
CA ASP A 442 8.29 -5.80 11.87
C ASP A 442 8.64 -4.73 10.83
N ILE A 443 7.73 -3.76 10.60
CA ILE A 443 8.02 -2.64 9.70
C ILE A 443 9.21 -1.80 10.19
N TYR A 444 9.32 -1.55 11.50
CA TYR A 444 10.49 -0.86 12.03
C TYR A 444 11.77 -1.69 11.86
N SER A 445 11.70 -3.01 12.06
CA SER A 445 12.81 -3.91 11.74
C SER A 445 13.23 -3.81 10.27
N ARG A 446 12.26 -3.78 9.35
CA ARG A 446 12.53 -3.63 7.91
C ARG A 446 13.16 -2.29 7.56
N TYR A 447 12.69 -1.21 8.17
CA TYR A 447 13.26 0.12 8.00
C TYR A 447 14.73 0.17 8.46
N LEU A 448 15.03 -0.41 9.62
CA LEU A 448 16.40 -0.50 10.15
C LEU A 448 17.29 -1.36 9.25
N PHE A 449 16.80 -2.50 8.79
CA PHE A 449 17.51 -3.34 7.85
C PHE A 449 17.87 -2.60 6.57
N GLU A 450 16.89 -1.96 5.91
CA GLU A 450 17.12 -1.27 4.65
C GLU A 450 18.05 -0.06 4.81
N THR A 451 17.94 0.67 5.92
CA THR A 451 18.86 1.75 6.28
C THR A 451 20.30 1.23 6.38
N ALA A 452 20.51 0.16 7.14
CA ALA A 452 21.83 -0.43 7.32
C ALA A 452 22.42 -1.00 6.01
N VAL A 453 21.56 -1.56 5.13
CA VAL A 453 21.99 -2.03 3.80
C VAL A 453 22.48 -0.85 2.97
N PHE A 454 21.74 0.27 2.87
CA PHE A 454 22.20 1.44 2.14
C PHE A 454 23.49 2.05 2.70
N GLU A 455 23.63 2.12 4.02
CA GLU A 455 24.82 2.65 4.67
C GLU A 455 26.06 1.77 4.46
N GLN A 456 25.93 0.45 4.65
CA GLN A 456 27.06 -0.46 4.56
C GLN A 456 27.47 -0.77 3.12
N SER A 457 26.52 -0.83 2.18
CA SER A 457 26.79 -1.10 0.76
C SER A 457 27.64 -0.03 0.09
N GLN A 458 27.73 1.18 0.67
CA GLN A 458 28.64 2.22 0.19
C GLN A 458 30.13 1.83 0.33
N ASN A 459 30.45 0.94 1.26
CA ASN A 459 31.83 0.62 1.62
C ASN A 459 32.24 -0.82 1.26
N LYS A 460 31.29 -1.71 1.08
CA LYS A 460 31.54 -3.12 0.75
C LYS A 460 30.36 -3.76 0.02
N PHE A 461 30.64 -4.83 -0.72
CA PHE A 461 29.59 -5.72 -1.23
C PHE A 461 29.08 -6.59 -0.06
N LEU A 462 27.77 -6.62 0.16
CA LEU A 462 27.15 -7.36 1.26
C LEU A 462 26.84 -8.80 0.82
N MET A 463 27.59 -9.76 1.33
CA MET A 463 27.31 -11.18 1.10
C MET A 463 26.11 -11.65 1.93
N ALA A 464 25.59 -12.85 1.65
CA ALA A 464 24.42 -13.39 2.34
C ALA A 464 24.59 -13.39 3.87
N ASP A 465 25.79 -13.72 4.39
CA ASP A 465 26.07 -13.69 5.83
C ASP A 465 26.03 -12.28 6.43
N ASP A 466 26.49 -11.26 5.70
CA ASP A 466 26.36 -9.86 6.13
C ASP A 466 24.89 -9.47 6.23
N LEU A 467 24.08 -9.83 5.22
CA LEU A 467 22.64 -9.51 5.17
C LEU A 467 21.85 -10.24 6.27
N LYS A 468 22.19 -11.51 6.54
CA LYS A 468 21.63 -12.26 7.67
C LYS A 468 21.93 -11.55 9.01
N GLN A 469 23.18 -11.10 9.20
CA GLN A 469 23.56 -10.41 10.43
C GLN A 469 22.83 -9.08 10.58
N ILE A 470 22.74 -8.26 9.52
CA ILE A 470 21.99 -6.99 9.53
C ILE A 470 20.51 -7.24 9.87
N MET A 471 19.90 -8.28 9.30
CA MET A 471 18.50 -8.64 9.58
C MET A 471 18.32 -9.06 11.04
N LEU A 472 19.20 -9.91 11.57
CA LEU A 472 19.15 -10.33 12.97
C LEU A 472 19.36 -9.16 13.94
N ASP A 473 20.25 -8.22 13.62
CA ASP A 473 20.48 -7.04 14.44
C ASP A 473 19.27 -6.11 14.45
N ALA A 474 18.61 -5.92 13.30
CA ALA A 474 17.35 -5.18 13.21
C ALA A 474 16.25 -5.85 14.05
N GLN A 475 16.08 -7.17 13.96
CA GLN A 475 15.10 -7.90 14.76
C GLN A 475 15.44 -7.84 16.27
N LYS A 476 16.71 -7.98 16.66
CA LYS A 476 17.13 -7.83 18.07
C LYS A 476 16.81 -6.43 18.60
N LYS A 477 17.03 -5.38 17.80
CA LYS A 477 16.69 -4.00 18.20
C LYS A 477 15.20 -3.83 18.41
N THR A 478 14.34 -4.37 17.55
CA THR A 478 12.90 -4.14 17.58
C THR A 478 12.16 -5.12 18.49
N TYR A 479 12.27 -6.40 18.23
CA TYR A 479 11.60 -7.45 19.00
C TYR A 479 12.24 -7.72 20.36
N GLY A 480 13.57 -7.49 20.49
CA GLY A 480 14.31 -7.63 21.75
C GLY A 480 14.07 -8.98 22.42
N ASN A 481 13.79 -8.96 23.72
CA ASN A 481 13.47 -10.15 24.52
C ASN A 481 12.02 -10.65 24.34
N GLY A 482 11.28 -10.11 23.40
CA GLY A 482 9.95 -10.65 23.00
C GLY A 482 10.10 -11.92 22.19
N LEU A 483 11.16 -12.03 21.37
CA LEU A 483 11.48 -13.25 20.64
C LEU A 483 12.51 -14.11 21.39
N ASP A 484 12.48 -15.42 21.09
CA ASP A 484 13.55 -16.36 21.48
C ASP A 484 14.80 -16.02 20.64
N PRO A 485 15.93 -15.64 21.26
CA PRO A 485 17.15 -15.28 20.55
C PRO A 485 17.76 -16.42 19.71
N GLU A 486 17.44 -17.68 20.05
CA GLU A 486 17.90 -18.86 19.31
C GLU A 486 16.99 -19.20 18.11
N CYS A 487 15.84 -18.55 17.98
CA CYS A 487 14.84 -18.84 16.95
C CYS A 487 14.28 -17.55 16.32
N MET A 488 15.19 -16.73 15.77
CA MET A 488 14.90 -15.55 14.95
C MET A 488 14.96 -15.92 13.46
N HIS A 489 14.59 -15.01 12.55
CA HIS A 489 14.51 -15.31 11.13
C HIS A 489 15.55 -14.55 10.30
N PRO A 490 16.72 -15.13 9.99
CA PRO A 490 17.83 -14.44 9.31
C PRO A 490 17.54 -14.10 7.85
N TYR A 491 16.52 -14.70 7.22
CA TYR A 491 16.22 -14.59 5.78
C TYR A 491 15.01 -13.72 5.44
N MET A 492 14.45 -12.93 6.38
CA MET A 492 13.31 -12.08 6.07
C MET A 492 13.58 -11.04 4.96
N TRP A 493 14.83 -10.79 4.64
CA TRP A 493 15.22 -9.97 3.49
C TRP A 493 15.05 -10.68 2.14
N VAL A 494 15.08 -12.02 2.09
CA VAL A 494 15.01 -12.80 0.84
C VAL A 494 13.60 -12.75 0.22
N CYS A 495 12.57 -12.91 1.05
CA CYS A 495 11.17 -13.09 0.61
C CYS A 495 10.37 -11.78 0.47
N LYS A 496 10.92 -10.65 0.93
CA LYS A 496 10.18 -9.37 0.90
C LYS A 496 10.53 -8.58 -0.37
N GLY A 497 9.66 -8.66 -1.38
CA GLY A 497 9.83 -7.98 -2.67
C GLY A 497 10.06 -6.47 -2.56
N HIS A 498 9.56 -5.84 -1.49
CA HIS A 498 9.73 -4.40 -1.22
C HIS A 498 11.17 -3.90 -1.25
N TYR A 499 12.15 -4.74 -0.89
CA TYR A 499 13.57 -4.35 -0.95
C TYR A 499 14.14 -4.32 -2.36
N TYR A 500 13.46 -4.96 -3.33
CA TYR A 500 13.98 -5.23 -4.67
C TYR A 500 13.35 -4.34 -5.74
N SER A 501 12.70 -3.24 -5.35
CA SER A 501 12.24 -2.22 -6.28
C SER A 501 13.38 -1.24 -6.59
N GLU A 502 13.62 -0.98 -7.87
CA GLU A 502 14.56 0.04 -8.34
C GLU A 502 13.95 1.43 -8.41
N GLY A 503 12.62 1.53 -8.42
CA GLY A 503 11.88 2.80 -8.49
C GLY A 503 11.44 3.33 -7.13
N LEU A 504 11.36 2.46 -6.11
CA LEU A 504 10.83 2.83 -4.80
C LEU A 504 11.60 2.11 -3.70
N SER A 505 12.34 2.87 -2.89
CA SER A 505 13.02 2.36 -1.70
C SER A 505 12.24 2.70 -0.44
N PHE A 506 12.56 2.04 0.68
CA PHE A 506 11.88 2.23 1.96
C PHE A 506 10.35 2.02 1.91
N TYR A 507 9.89 1.18 0.99
CA TYR A 507 8.48 0.82 0.85
C TYR A 507 7.99 -0.07 2.00
N ASN A 508 8.20 0.39 3.21
CA ASN A 508 7.82 -0.26 4.46
C ASN A 508 7.19 0.75 5.41
N PHE A 509 7.84 1.90 5.67
CA PHE A 509 7.33 2.89 6.63
C PHE A 509 5.92 3.43 6.29
N PRO A 510 5.45 3.49 5.03
CA PRO A 510 4.08 3.91 4.74
C PRO A 510 3.01 3.06 5.44
N TYR A 511 3.25 1.77 5.64
CA TYR A 511 2.33 0.90 6.38
C TYR A 511 2.20 1.31 7.84
N ALA A 512 3.34 1.51 8.52
CA ALA A 512 3.33 1.98 9.91
C ALA A 512 2.73 3.39 10.03
N PHE A 513 2.98 4.25 9.03
CA PHE A 513 2.40 5.58 8.96
C PHE A 513 0.88 5.50 8.87
N GLY A 514 0.33 4.81 7.87
CA GLY A 514 -1.11 4.70 7.63
C GLY A 514 -1.84 4.15 8.84
N ASN A 515 -1.30 3.08 9.43
CA ASN A 515 -1.85 2.47 10.64
C ASN A 515 -1.88 3.45 11.83
N LEU A 516 -0.76 4.05 12.20
CA LEU A 516 -0.69 4.96 13.33
C LEU A 516 -1.46 6.27 13.09
N PHE A 517 -1.52 6.71 11.84
CA PHE A 517 -2.30 7.89 11.46
C PHE A 517 -3.80 7.61 11.64
N ALA A 518 -4.29 6.47 11.17
CA ALA A 518 -5.67 6.04 11.34
C ALA A 518 -6.05 5.86 12.82
N LEU A 519 -5.21 5.20 13.62
CA LEU A 519 -5.41 5.03 15.07
C LEU A 519 -5.45 6.38 15.80
N GLY A 520 -4.52 7.29 15.47
CA GLY A 520 -4.50 8.62 16.05
C GLY A 520 -5.74 9.46 15.69
N LEU A 521 -6.18 9.37 14.43
CA LEU A 521 -7.43 9.99 13.97
C LEU A 521 -8.65 9.37 14.66
N TYR A 522 -8.67 8.05 14.84
CA TYR A 522 -9.76 7.38 15.53
C TYR A 522 -9.87 7.80 16.99
N SER A 523 -8.74 7.89 17.70
CA SER A 523 -8.71 8.43 19.07
C SER A 523 -9.20 9.90 19.14
N GLN A 524 -8.97 10.69 18.09
CA GLN A 524 -9.54 12.04 17.99
C GLN A 524 -11.06 12.00 17.77
N PHE A 525 -11.55 11.09 16.92
CA PHE A 525 -12.98 10.86 16.72
C PHE A 525 -13.69 10.49 18.03
N GLU A 526 -13.14 9.61 18.86
CA GLU A 526 -13.72 9.23 20.14
C GLU A 526 -13.89 10.43 21.10
N LYS A 527 -13.03 11.45 20.98
CA LYS A 527 -13.09 12.68 21.80
C LYS A 527 -14.04 13.74 21.23
N GLU A 528 -14.06 13.89 19.90
CA GLU A 528 -14.80 14.99 19.24
C GLU A 528 -16.18 14.57 18.73
N GLY A 529 -16.43 13.27 18.53
CA GLY A 529 -17.69 12.74 18.01
C GLY A 529 -18.01 13.26 16.59
N GLU A 530 -19.26 13.63 16.36
CA GLU A 530 -19.76 14.10 15.05
C GLU A 530 -18.96 15.30 14.49
N ALA A 531 -18.42 16.16 15.35
CA ALA A 531 -17.65 17.32 14.91
C ALA A 531 -16.33 16.93 14.18
N PHE A 532 -15.82 15.74 14.43
CA PHE A 532 -14.65 15.20 13.74
C PHE A 532 -14.95 14.87 12.28
N ILE A 533 -16.13 14.32 11.97
CA ILE A 533 -16.45 13.71 10.67
C ILE A 533 -16.29 14.70 9.51
N GLU A 534 -16.79 15.93 9.63
CA GLU A 534 -16.67 16.93 8.57
C GLU A 534 -15.21 17.34 8.30
N LYS A 535 -14.40 17.44 9.35
CA LYS A 535 -12.95 17.71 9.21
C LYS A 535 -12.25 16.52 8.52
N TYR A 536 -12.61 15.31 8.93
CA TYR A 536 -12.06 14.08 8.37
C TYR A 536 -12.35 13.94 6.87
N LYS A 537 -13.60 14.17 6.45
CA LYS A 537 -13.99 14.19 5.04
C LYS A 537 -13.21 15.26 4.26
N ALA A 538 -13.10 16.45 4.81
CA ALA A 538 -12.35 17.54 4.19
C ALA A 538 -10.86 17.18 4.04
N MET A 539 -10.26 16.54 5.04
CA MET A 539 -8.88 16.05 5.00
C MET A 539 -8.72 14.95 3.94
N LEU A 540 -9.59 13.93 3.91
CA LEU A 540 -9.56 12.89 2.89
C LEU A 540 -9.68 13.48 1.47
N SER A 541 -10.59 14.44 1.27
CA SER A 541 -10.74 15.13 -0.01
C SER A 541 -9.47 15.91 -0.40
N ALA A 542 -8.70 16.41 0.55
CA ALA A 542 -7.50 17.19 0.27
C ALA A 542 -6.25 16.35 -0.03
N THR A 543 -6.23 15.06 0.31
CA THR A 543 -5.04 14.19 0.20
C THR A 543 -4.35 14.20 -1.18
N PRO A 544 -5.05 14.33 -2.32
CA PRO A 544 -4.40 14.45 -3.63
C PRO A 544 -3.73 15.81 -3.89
N CYS A 545 -4.07 16.84 -3.10
CA CYS A 545 -3.71 18.23 -3.38
C CYS A 545 -2.96 18.92 -2.25
N CYS A 546 -2.38 18.15 -1.31
CA CYS A 546 -1.61 18.67 -0.19
C CYS A 546 -0.48 17.72 0.22
N THR A 547 0.45 18.23 1.03
CA THR A 547 1.46 17.40 1.68
C THR A 547 0.86 16.63 2.86
N ILE A 548 1.58 15.60 3.31
CA ILE A 548 1.20 14.80 4.48
C ILE A 548 0.99 15.68 5.72
N GLU A 549 1.88 16.66 5.94
CA GLU A 549 1.80 17.56 7.08
C GLU A 549 0.62 18.54 6.97
N GLU A 550 0.28 18.97 5.74
CA GLU A 550 -0.90 19.82 5.50
C GLU A 550 -2.19 19.05 5.77
N ALA A 551 -2.27 17.77 5.36
CA ALA A 551 -3.38 16.89 5.71
C ALA A 551 -3.54 16.76 7.24
N GLY A 552 -2.43 16.51 7.96
CA GLY A 552 -2.44 16.49 9.42
C GLY A 552 -2.89 17.81 10.05
N ALA A 553 -2.41 18.93 9.51
CA ALA A 553 -2.77 20.27 10.00
C ALA A 553 -4.26 20.59 9.87
N MET A 554 -4.95 20.06 8.84
CA MET A 554 -6.41 20.18 8.69
C MET A 554 -7.18 19.53 9.86
N MET A 555 -6.58 18.49 10.45
CA MET A 555 -7.10 17.83 11.65
C MET A 555 -6.61 18.47 12.96
N GLY A 556 -5.82 19.55 12.88
CA GLY A 556 -5.19 20.20 14.03
C GLY A 556 -3.98 19.44 14.58
N ILE A 557 -3.35 18.59 13.77
CA ILE A 557 -2.27 17.68 14.15
C ILE A 557 -0.94 18.19 13.59
N ASP A 558 0.09 18.24 14.43
CA ASP A 558 1.49 18.42 14.01
C ASP A 558 2.20 17.06 13.95
N LEU A 559 2.28 16.49 12.74
CA LEU A 559 2.88 15.18 12.49
C LEU A 559 4.40 15.15 12.74
N THR A 560 5.06 16.31 12.85
CA THR A 560 6.48 16.40 13.17
C THR A 560 6.76 16.20 14.67
N LYS A 561 5.72 16.01 15.49
CA LYS A 561 5.81 15.80 16.94
C LYS A 561 5.42 14.37 17.31
N LYS A 562 6.12 13.83 18.29
CA LYS A 562 5.86 12.46 18.79
C LYS A 562 4.50 12.28 19.45
N ASP A 563 3.91 13.36 19.97
CA ASP A 563 2.70 13.29 20.80
C ASP A 563 1.51 12.70 20.04
N PHE A 564 1.37 13.04 18.76
CA PHE A 564 0.34 12.43 17.91
C PHE A 564 0.55 10.93 17.75
N TRP A 565 1.77 10.52 17.40
CA TRP A 565 2.12 9.10 17.19
C TRP A 565 1.96 8.26 18.45
N ARG A 566 2.27 8.85 19.62
CA ARG A 566 2.03 8.22 20.93
C ARG A 566 0.55 7.96 21.18
N THR A 567 -0.36 8.77 20.63
CA THR A 567 -1.80 8.55 20.81
C THR A 567 -2.22 7.20 20.23
N GLY A 568 -1.92 6.91 18.96
CA GLY A 568 -2.21 5.61 18.35
C GLY A 568 -1.48 4.46 19.04
N LEU A 569 -0.21 4.65 19.40
CA LEU A 569 0.56 3.62 20.13
C LEU A 569 0.01 3.35 21.54
N SER A 570 -0.61 4.34 22.19
CA SER A 570 -1.26 4.16 23.50
C SER A 570 -2.51 3.28 23.40
N GLU A 571 -3.30 3.42 22.34
CA GLU A 571 -4.46 2.54 22.08
C GLU A 571 -3.99 1.07 21.98
N ILE A 572 -2.95 0.80 21.19
CA ILE A 572 -2.37 -0.55 21.08
C ILE A 572 -1.84 -1.03 22.45
N ALA A 573 -1.23 -0.14 23.22
CA ALA A 573 -0.72 -0.48 24.56
C ALA A 573 -1.84 -0.90 25.52
N GLU A 574 -3.00 -0.24 25.47
CA GLU A 574 -4.17 -0.59 26.29
C GLU A 574 -4.71 -1.98 25.90
N GLU A 575 -4.79 -2.30 24.63
CA GLU A 575 -5.18 -3.62 24.14
C GLU A 575 -4.19 -4.71 24.57
N ILE A 576 -2.90 -4.44 24.50
CA ILE A 576 -1.85 -5.35 24.98
C ILE A 576 -1.97 -5.57 26.51
N GLU A 577 -2.26 -4.51 27.28
CA GLU A 577 -2.49 -4.66 28.72
C GLU A 577 -3.72 -5.54 29.00
N GLN A 578 -4.82 -5.32 28.28
CA GLN A 578 -6.01 -6.17 28.38
C GLN A 578 -5.68 -7.63 28.07
N PHE A 579 -5.01 -7.90 26.95
CA PHE A 579 -4.56 -9.26 26.59
C PHE A 579 -3.67 -9.89 27.66
N CYS A 580 -2.77 -9.13 28.26
CA CYS A 580 -1.87 -9.63 29.30
C CYS A 580 -2.58 -10.01 30.62
N THR A 581 -3.80 -9.53 30.86
CA THR A 581 -4.61 -9.89 32.02
C THR A 581 -5.46 -11.14 31.80
N MET A 582 -5.66 -11.56 30.56
CA MET A 582 -6.35 -12.80 30.19
C MET A 582 -5.43 -14.01 30.36
#